data_d43e8bedfe483661a793e39659f10bd4
#
_entry.id   d43e8bedfe483661a793e39659f10bd4
#
_cell.length_a   1.000
_cell.length_b   1.000
_cell.length_c   1.000
_cell.angle_alpha   90.00
_cell.angle_beta   90.00
_cell.angle_gamma   90.00
#
_symmetry.space_group_name_H-M   'P 1'
#
loop_
_entity.id
_entity.type
_entity.pdbx_description
1 polymer ?
#
loop_
_entity_poly.entity_id
_entity_poly.type
_entity_poly.pdbx_seq_one_letter_code
_entity_poly.pdbx_strand_id
1 'polypeptide(L)' 'NDFEEGVFALHPEIADIKARLYDRGAAYASMSGSGSSVFGLFRTAPEETGMRRLFRESFYFQTLL' A
#
# COMPACT_ATOMS: atom_id res chain seq x y z
N ASN A 1 9.33 -3.09 10.83
CA ASN A 1 8.73 -4.43 10.71
C ASN A 1 9.74 -5.37 10.08
N ASP A 2 10.16 -6.39 10.85
CA ASP A 2 11.20 -7.32 10.40
C ASP A 2 10.77 -8.10 9.15
N PHE A 3 9.49 -8.46 9.06
CA PHE A 3 8.98 -9.15 7.89
C PHE A 3 9.05 -8.28 6.65
N GLU A 4 8.82 -6.98 6.80
CA GLU A 4 8.87 -6.07 5.66
C GLU A 4 10.25 -6.05 5.01
N GLU A 5 11.29 -5.96 5.82
CA GLU A 5 12.64 -5.92 5.27
C GLU A 5 12.96 -7.16 4.43
N GLY A 6 12.62 -8.34 4.93
CA GLY A 6 12.86 -9.57 4.21
C GLY A 6 12.02 -9.69 2.94
N VAL A 7 10.73 -9.34 3.04
CA VAL A 7 9.85 -9.42 1.88
C VAL A 7 10.24 -8.39 0.83
N PHE A 8 10.61 -7.18 1.25
CA PHE A 8 11.00 -6.13 0.30
C PHE A 8 12.26 -6.47 -0.45
N ALA A 9 13.19 -7.19 0.21
CA ALA A 9 14.42 -7.62 -0.46
C ALA A 9 14.13 -8.64 -1.56
N LEU A 10 13.15 -9.51 -1.33
CA LEU A 10 12.77 -10.54 -2.30
C LEU A 10 11.74 -10.03 -3.32
N HIS A 11 10.93 -9.06 -2.93
CA HIS A 11 9.83 -8.54 -3.74
C HIS A 11 9.83 -7.02 -3.70
N PRO A 12 10.72 -6.36 -4.44
CA PRO A 12 10.82 -4.89 -4.41
C PRO A 12 9.54 -4.21 -4.89
N GLU A 13 8.68 -4.90 -5.65
CA GLU A 13 7.41 -4.35 -6.08
C GLU A 13 6.47 -4.06 -4.90
N ILE A 14 6.61 -4.81 -3.81
CA ILE A 14 5.80 -4.57 -2.60
C ILE A 14 6.26 -3.30 -1.90
N ALA A 15 7.57 -3.09 -1.83
CA ALA A 15 8.11 -1.84 -1.29
C ALA A 15 7.65 -0.64 -2.11
N ASP A 16 7.60 -0.80 -3.43
CA ASP A 16 7.15 0.24 -4.33
C ASP A 16 5.69 0.62 -4.07
N ILE A 17 4.84 -0.38 -3.83
CA ILE A 17 3.43 -0.11 -3.50
C ILE A 17 3.33 0.72 -2.22
N LYS A 18 4.10 0.37 -1.20
CA LYS A 18 4.10 1.14 0.05
C LYS A 18 4.53 2.58 -0.19
N ALA A 19 5.58 2.77 -0.98
CA ALA A 19 6.06 4.12 -1.30
C ALA A 19 5.01 4.92 -2.05
N ARG A 20 4.30 4.30 -2.97
CA ARG A 20 3.24 4.97 -3.72
C ARG A 20 2.08 5.39 -2.83
N LEU A 21 1.75 4.61 -1.81
CA LEU A 21 0.71 5.00 -0.86
C LEU A 21 1.10 6.28 -0.13
N TYR A 22 2.36 6.39 0.31
CA TYR A 22 2.83 7.61 0.94
C TYR A 22 2.81 8.79 -0.03
N ASP A 23 3.18 8.56 -1.29
CA ASP A 23 3.16 9.59 -2.31
C ASP A 23 1.74 10.14 -2.54
N ARG A 24 0.74 9.30 -2.32
CA ARG A 24 -0.66 9.70 -2.49
C ARG A 24 -1.27 10.28 -1.22
N GLY A 25 -0.47 10.47 -0.18
CA GLY A 25 -0.91 11.17 1.01
C GLY A 25 -1.24 10.29 2.20
N ALA A 26 -0.85 9.03 2.18
CA ALA A 26 -1.09 8.17 3.32
C ALA A 26 -0.38 8.73 4.55
N ALA A 27 -1.08 8.79 5.67
CA ALA A 27 -0.47 9.14 6.94
C ALA A 27 0.38 8.00 7.45
N TYR A 28 0.05 6.77 7.08
CA TYR A 28 0.78 5.58 7.45
C TYR A 28 0.52 4.49 6.42
N ALA A 29 1.54 3.73 6.08
CA ALA A 29 1.40 2.58 5.20
C ALA A 29 2.33 1.48 5.68
N SER A 30 1.88 0.23 5.55
CA SER A 30 2.67 -0.90 6.01
C SER A 30 2.19 -2.19 5.34
N MET A 31 3.03 -3.20 5.39
CA MET A 31 2.65 -4.54 4.97
C MET A 31 1.83 -5.20 6.09
N SER A 32 0.77 -5.89 5.71
CA SER A 32 -0.12 -6.56 6.66
C SER A 32 0.41 -7.94 7.02
N GLY A 33 0.76 -8.14 8.28
CA GLY A 33 1.25 -9.43 8.77
C GLY A 33 2.48 -9.89 8.02
N SER A 34 2.52 -11.17 7.67
CA SER A 34 3.61 -11.76 6.90
C SER A 34 3.23 -11.93 5.42
N GLY A 35 2.04 -11.51 5.05
CA GLY A 35 1.55 -11.67 3.69
C GLY A 35 2.06 -10.60 2.75
N SER A 36 1.57 -10.65 1.52
CA SER A 36 1.96 -9.69 0.49
C SER A 36 0.96 -8.54 0.37
N SER A 37 0.08 -8.38 1.36
CA SER A 37 -0.87 -7.27 1.36
C SER A 37 -0.23 -6.03 1.95
N VAL A 38 -0.53 -4.87 1.36
CA VAL A 38 -0.07 -3.58 1.85
C VAL A 38 -1.30 -2.71 2.08
N PHE A 39 -1.31 -1.98 3.19
CA PHE A 39 -2.41 -1.07 3.47
C PHE A 39 -1.90 0.33 3.73
N GLY A 40 -2.79 1.31 3.54
CA GLY A 40 -2.49 2.70 3.87
C GLY A 40 -3.64 3.31 4.63
N LEU A 41 -3.31 4.18 5.58
CA LEU A 41 -4.28 4.93 6.35
C LEU A 41 -4.22 6.39 5.91
N PHE A 42 -5.36 6.94 5.55
CA PHE A 42 -5.46 8.30 5.04
C PHE A 42 -6.39 9.12 5.91
N ARG A 43 -6.01 10.37 6.18
CA ARG A 43 -6.87 11.30 6.92
C ARG A 43 -8.03 11.77 6.07
N THR A 44 -7.79 11.91 4.77
CA THR A 44 -8.81 12.27 3.80
C THR A 44 -8.83 11.17 2.75
N ALA A 45 -10.02 10.66 2.41
CA ALA A 45 -10.14 9.58 1.44
C ALA A 45 -9.50 9.99 0.11
N PRO A 46 -8.58 9.17 -0.43
CA PRO A 46 -8.01 9.45 -1.75
C PRO A 46 -9.06 9.22 -2.83
N GLU A 47 -8.83 9.81 -3.99
CA GLU A 47 -9.72 9.60 -5.13
C GLU A 47 -9.61 8.18 -5.62
N GLU A 48 -10.71 7.43 -5.50
CA GLU A 48 -10.68 5.99 -5.74
C GLU A 48 -10.32 5.63 -7.17
N THR A 49 -10.83 6.38 -8.14
CA THR A 49 -10.55 6.09 -9.55
C THR A 49 -9.06 6.20 -9.85
N GLY A 50 -8.42 7.26 -9.37
CA GLY A 50 -6.98 7.43 -9.55
C GLY A 50 -6.16 6.36 -8.84
N MET A 51 -6.59 5.98 -7.64
CA MET A 51 -5.91 4.93 -6.88
C MET A 51 -6.04 3.57 -7.56
N ARG A 52 -7.21 3.23 -8.07
CA ARG A 52 -7.41 1.97 -8.78
C ARG A 52 -6.57 1.93 -10.06
N ARG A 53 -6.43 3.06 -10.74
CA ARG A 53 -5.60 3.14 -11.93
C ARG A 53 -4.12 2.96 -11.60
N LEU A 54 -3.67 3.58 -10.51
CA LEU A 54 -2.29 3.46 -10.06
C LEU A 54 -1.93 2.03 -9.67
N PHE A 55 -2.88 1.31 -9.06
CA PHE A 55 -2.67 -0.06 -8.58
C PHE A 55 -3.45 -1.08 -9.40
N ARG A 56 -3.62 -0.83 -10.69
CA ARG A 56 -4.46 -1.66 -11.57
C ARG A 56 -4.03 -3.12 -11.66
N GLU A 57 -2.77 -3.41 -11.36
CA GLU A 57 -2.27 -4.78 -11.40
C GLU A 57 -2.41 -5.48 -10.06
N SER A 58 -2.98 -4.80 -9.08
CA SER A 58 -3.18 -5.34 -7.74
C SER A 58 -4.66 -5.38 -7.41
N PHE A 59 -5.03 -6.24 -6.47
CA PHE A 59 -6.39 -6.19 -5.92
C PHE A 59 -6.48 -4.96 -5.00
N TYR A 60 -7.41 -4.07 -5.30
CA TYR A 60 -7.56 -2.82 -4.58
C TYR A 60 -8.89 -2.75 -3.87
N PHE A 61 -8.88 -2.35 -2.61
CA PHE A 61 -10.10 -2.15 -1.81
C PHE A 61 -9.94 -0.89 -0.96
N GLN A 62 -11.00 -0.09 -0.91
CA GLN A 62 -11.00 1.15 -0.16
C GLN A 62 -12.30 1.25 0.64
N THR A 63 -12.18 1.61 1.93
CA THR A 63 -13.35 1.74 2.79
C THR A 63 -13.08 2.75 3.90
N LEU A 64 -14.16 3.19 4.52
CA LEU A 64 -14.07 4.01 5.73
C LEU A 64 -13.94 3.11 6.95
N LEU A 65 -13.14 3.56 7.89
CA LEU A 65 -12.99 2.86 9.18
C LEU A 65 -13.96 3.38 10.21
#